data_dc226ea0e1788e7aa0982c6bf62ae13d
#
_entry.id   dc226ea0e1788e7aa0982c6bf62ae13d
#
_cell.length_a   1.000
_cell.length_b   1.000
_cell.length_c   1.000
_cell.angle_alpha   90.00
_cell.angle_beta   90.00
_cell.angle_gamma   90.00
#
_symmetry.space_group_name_H-M   'P 1'
#
loop_
_entity.id
_entity.type
_entity.pdbx_description
1 polymer ?
#
loop_
_entity_poly.entity_id
_entity_poly.type
_entity_poly.pdbx_seq_one_letter_code
_entity_poly.pdbx_strand_id
1 'polypeptide(L)'
;PPMNVLAVRGYKMTPYGKQTAGEVWTDISEDSPANLVPRLANQTRGERDVEEGRKPATRGGRIPKRQSQPSEEALNSLREQELTEVRLIVCTQPDLVRSIPTKTPEIMEIGLTGGDIDAKLDWAMGRLGGQVGLEDVYEAGQEIDVVGVTKGKGWQGSIKRFGLKLLSHKNSKRRRQGGNMGDFGTGYVRKTI
;
A
#
# COMPACT_ATOMS: atom_id res chain seq x y z
N PRO A 1 2.27 -4.09 -15.07
CA PRO A 1 1.35 -5.21 -14.93
C PRO A 1 0.09 -4.79 -14.19
N PRO A 2 -1.08 -5.38 -14.46
CA PRO A 2 -2.30 -5.10 -13.72
C PRO A 2 -2.15 -5.52 -12.25
N MET A 3 -3.00 -4.98 -11.38
CA MET A 3 -3.05 -5.36 -9.97
C MET A 3 -4.20 -6.34 -9.73
N ASN A 4 -3.98 -7.35 -8.90
CA ASN A 4 -5.05 -8.28 -8.52
C ASN A 4 -5.83 -7.72 -7.35
N VAL A 5 -7.16 -7.83 -7.42
CA VAL A 5 -8.08 -7.42 -6.35
C VAL A 5 -8.30 -8.60 -5.41
N LEU A 6 -7.88 -8.44 -4.16
CA LEU A 6 -7.96 -9.48 -3.12
C LEU A 6 -9.22 -9.34 -2.27
N ALA A 7 -9.61 -8.10 -1.96
CA ALA A 7 -10.76 -7.85 -1.11
C ALA A 7 -11.38 -6.47 -1.35
N VAL A 8 -12.62 -6.35 -0.93
CA VAL A 8 -13.36 -5.10 -0.82
C VAL A 8 -13.53 -4.77 0.66
N ARG A 9 -13.20 -3.55 1.06
CA ARG A 9 -13.29 -3.07 2.43
C ARG A 9 -14.17 -1.83 2.50
N GLY A 10 -15.18 -1.88 3.37
CA GLY A 10 -16.03 -0.74 3.70
C GLY A 10 -15.55 -0.02 4.95
N TYR A 11 -15.63 1.31 4.93
CA TYR A 11 -15.33 2.18 6.08
C TYR A 11 -16.54 3.00 6.48
N LYS A 12 -16.72 3.16 7.78
CA LYS A 12 -17.67 4.09 8.37
C LYS A 12 -16.95 5.18 9.16
N MET A 13 -17.52 6.37 9.17
CA MET A 13 -17.01 7.46 9.99
C MET A 13 -17.61 7.37 11.39
N THR A 14 -16.75 7.43 12.39
CA THR A 14 -17.16 7.51 13.79
C THR A 14 -16.59 8.77 14.42
N PRO A 15 -17.10 9.22 15.59
CA PRO A 15 -16.54 10.40 16.28
C PRO A 15 -15.04 10.27 16.58
N TYR A 16 -14.52 9.06 16.61
CA TYR A 16 -13.10 8.75 16.88
C TYR A 16 -12.28 8.54 15.60
N GLY A 17 -12.86 8.77 14.41
CA GLY A 17 -12.23 8.60 13.12
C GLY A 17 -12.81 7.45 12.28
N LYS A 18 -12.14 7.13 11.19
CA LYS A 18 -12.55 6.06 10.28
C LYS A 18 -12.36 4.69 10.92
N GLN A 19 -13.38 3.84 10.86
CA GLN A 19 -13.34 2.46 11.31
C GLN A 19 -13.76 1.53 10.17
N THR A 20 -13.15 0.35 10.11
CA THR A 20 -13.57 -0.70 9.18
C THR A 20 -14.95 -1.19 9.56
N ALA A 21 -15.88 -1.13 8.63
CA ALA A 21 -17.25 -1.63 8.78
C ALA A 21 -17.29 -3.13 8.50
N GLY A 22 -16.68 -3.57 7.39
CA GLY A 22 -16.59 -4.97 7.00
C GLY A 22 -15.64 -5.17 5.82
N GLU A 23 -15.35 -6.44 5.56
CA GLU A 23 -14.46 -6.86 4.48
C GLU A 23 -15.02 -8.10 3.80
N VAL A 24 -14.90 -8.15 2.47
CA VAL A 24 -15.20 -9.32 1.65
C VAL A 24 -13.96 -9.70 0.89
N TRP A 25 -13.43 -10.89 1.15
CA TRP A 25 -12.21 -11.40 0.53
C TRP A 25 -12.55 -12.40 -0.58
N THR A 26 -11.70 -12.46 -1.60
CA THR A 26 -11.71 -13.55 -2.57
C THR A 26 -10.95 -14.75 -2.03
N ASP A 27 -11.24 -15.94 -2.57
CA ASP A 27 -10.45 -17.12 -2.28
C ASP A 27 -9.05 -16.97 -2.84
N ILE A 28 -8.06 -17.12 -1.97
CA ILE A 28 -6.65 -17.08 -2.33
C ILE A 28 -6.23 -18.53 -2.55
N SER A 29 -6.32 -18.97 -3.81
CA SER A 29 -5.96 -20.30 -4.28
C SER A 29 -4.52 -20.34 -4.81
N GLU A 30 -4.10 -21.52 -5.27
CA GLU A 30 -2.80 -21.72 -5.93
C GLU A 30 -2.67 -20.91 -7.23
N ASP A 31 -3.80 -20.52 -7.85
CA ASP A 31 -3.85 -19.67 -9.04
C ASP A 31 -3.57 -18.18 -8.74
N SER A 32 -3.49 -17.81 -7.48
CA SER A 32 -3.14 -16.45 -7.05
C SER A 32 -1.70 -16.11 -7.45
N PRO A 33 -1.34 -14.80 -7.51
CA PRO A 33 0.00 -14.38 -7.88
C PRO A 33 1.09 -15.13 -7.11
N ALA A 34 2.13 -15.55 -7.81
CA ALA A 34 3.27 -16.23 -7.22
C ALA A 34 3.80 -15.42 -6.02
N ASN A 35 4.18 -16.11 -4.97
CA ASN A 35 4.64 -15.53 -3.70
C ASN A 35 3.59 -14.76 -2.85
N LEU A 36 2.31 -14.69 -3.28
CA LEU A 36 1.26 -14.12 -2.44
C LEU A 36 0.92 -15.06 -1.28
N VAL A 37 0.68 -16.34 -1.58
CA VAL A 37 0.37 -17.37 -0.57
C VAL A 37 1.45 -17.45 0.52
N PRO A 38 2.77 -17.52 0.20
CA PRO A 38 3.81 -17.49 1.23
C PRO A 38 3.81 -16.21 2.07
N ARG A 39 3.51 -15.06 1.46
CA ARG A 39 3.43 -13.79 2.21
C ARG A 39 2.29 -13.78 3.21
N LEU A 40 1.13 -14.30 2.82
CA LEU A 40 -0.03 -14.43 3.69
C LEU A 40 0.19 -15.53 4.75
N ALA A 41 0.75 -16.68 4.36
CA ALA A 41 1.06 -17.79 5.27
C ALA A 41 2.08 -17.41 6.36
N ASN A 42 3.03 -16.52 6.05
CA ASN A 42 3.97 -16.01 7.06
C ASN A 42 3.29 -15.19 8.17
N GLN A 43 2.07 -14.71 7.93
CA GLN A 43 1.27 -14.02 8.93
C GLN A 43 0.48 -15.00 9.82
N THR A 44 0.24 -16.22 9.33
CA THR A 44 -0.40 -17.31 10.11
C THR A 44 0.60 -18.16 10.91
N ARG A 45 1.89 -17.80 10.84
CA ARG A 45 2.97 -18.50 11.57
C ARG A 45 2.73 -18.59 13.08
N GLY A 46 2.01 -17.61 13.63
CA GLY A 46 1.60 -17.60 15.05
C GLY A 46 0.75 -18.80 15.46
N GLU A 47 0.03 -19.45 14.54
CA GLU A 47 -0.81 -20.63 14.85
C GLU A 47 0.04 -21.88 15.00
N ARG A 48 0.99 -22.09 14.10
CA ARG A 48 1.94 -23.20 14.21
C ARG A 48 2.81 -23.08 15.45
N ASP A 49 3.20 -21.85 15.83
CA ASP A 49 3.98 -21.61 17.04
C ASP A 49 3.16 -21.91 18.32
N VAL A 50 1.83 -21.74 18.29
CA VAL A 50 0.93 -22.10 19.39
C VAL A 50 0.74 -23.62 19.49
N GLU A 51 0.59 -24.33 18.37
CA GLU A 51 0.53 -25.79 18.32
C GLU A 51 1.85 -26.43 18.79
N GLU A 52 2.98 -25.80 18.51
CA GLU A 52 4.31 -26.21 18.97
C GLU A 52 4.65 -25.70 20.38
N GLY A 53 3.73 -25.04 21.09
CA GLY A 53 3.92 -24.52 22.45
C GLY A 53 4.81 -23.27 22.54
N ARG A 54 5.08 -22.61 21.43
CA ARG A 54 5.83 -21.36 21.37
C ARG A 54 4.89 -20.15 21.52
N LYS A 55 5.33 -19.09 22.20
CA LYS A 55 4.55 -17.85 22.28
C LYS A 55 4.44 -17.21 20.90
N PRO A 56 3.22 -16.85 20.45
CA PRO A 56 3.04 -16.23 19.15
C PRO A 56 3.81 -14.90 19.09
N ALA A 57 4.58 -14.73 18.03
CA ALA A 57 5.29 -13.48 17.78
C ALA A 57 4.28 -12.34 17.56
N THR A 58 4.31 -11.32 18.41
CA THR A 58 3.33 -10.23 18.49
C THR A 58 3.45 -9.20 17.34
N ARG A 59 4.25 -9.45 16.32
CA ARG A 59 4.48 -8.57 15.17
C ARG A 59 4.06 -9.21 13.86
N GLY A 60 2.83 -8.97 13.47
CA GLY A 60 2.34 -9.25 12.13
C GLY A 60 0.98 -8.60 11.97
N GLY A 61 0.82 -7.76 10.94
CA GLY A 61 -0.50 -7.24 10.58
C GLY A 61 -1.44 -8.43 10.41
N ARG A 62 -2.54 -8.44 11.14
CA ARG A 62 -3.55 -9.49 11.05
C ARG A 62 -4.27 -9.36 9.71
N ILE A 63 -4.02 -10.28 8.80
CA ILE A 63 -5.04 -10.60 7.81
C ILE A 63 -6.09 -11.43 8.56
N PRO A 64 -7.38 -11.05 8.51
CA PRO A 64 -8.41 -11.77 9.22
C PRO A 64 -8.41 -13.25 8.84
N LYS A 65 -8.50 -14.13 9.83
CA LYS A 65 -8.61 -15.59 9.66
C LYS A 65 -9.82 -16.04 8.83
N ARG A 66 -10.75 -15.16 8.56
CA ARG A 66 -11.94 -15.39 7.76
C ARG A 66 -11.69 -14.85 6.35
N GLN A 67 -11.20 -15.70 5.50
CA GLN A 67 -11.55 -15.66 4.10
C GLN A 67 -13.04 -15.98 4.02
N SER A 68 -13.87 -14.96 4.16
CA SER A 68 -15.27 -15.13 3.79
C SER A 68 -15.28 -15.16 2.27
N GLN A 69 -15.63 -16.32 1.71
CA GLN A 69 -15.94 -16.42 0.29
C GLN A 69 -16.88 -15.26 -0.08
N PRO A 70 -16.75 -14.69 -1.28
CA PRO A 70 -17.64 -13.64 -1.73
C PRO A 70 -19.07 -14.22 -1.75
N SER A 71 -19.79 -13.99 -0.68
CA SER A 71 -21.17 -14.42 -0.54
C SER A 71 -22.06 -13.19 -0.66
N GLU A 72 -23.22 -13.36 -1.26
CA GLU A 72 -24.25 -12.32 -1.31
C GLU A 72 -24.62 -11.83 0.09
N GLU A 73 -24.56 -12.71 1.09
CA GLU A 73 -24.77 -12.37 2.50
C GLU A 73 -23.74 -11.38 3.03
N ALA A 74 -22.45 -11.57 2.70
CA ALA A 74 -21.38 -10.65 3.10
C ALA A 74 -21.51 -9.28 2.42
N LEU A 75 -21.98 -9.26 1.18
CA LEU A 75 -22.25 -8.03 0.45
C LEU A 75 -23.45 -7.30 1.04
N ASN A 76 -24.53 -8.01 1.32
CA ASN A 76 -25.74 -7.44 1.95
C ASN A 76 -25.42 -6.88 3.34
N SER A 77 -24.60 -7.59 4.12
CA SER A 77 -24.15 -7.10 5.43
C SER A 77 -23.32 -5.83 5.35
N LEU A 78 -22.58 -5.62 4.25
CA LEU A 78 -21.87 -4.36 3.99
C LEU A 78 -22.83 -3.24 3.58
N ARG A 79 -23.85 -3.54 2.78
CA ARG A 79 -24.85 -2.54 2.34
C ARG A 79 -25.74 -2.07 3.49
N GLU A 80 -26.04 -2.93 4.45
CA GLU A 80 -26.84 -2.57 5.63
C GLU A 80 -26.13 -1.56 6.56
N GLN A 81 -24.81 -1.41 6.41
CA GLN A 81 -24.03 -0.50 7.23
C GLN A 81 -23.93 0.87 6.55
N GLU A 82 -23.98 1.94 7.33
CA GLU A 82 -23.73 3.30 6.86
C GLU A 82 -22.26 3.46 6.46
N LEU A 83 -21.94 3.14 5.20
CA LEU A 83 -20.60 3.29 4.66
C LEU A 83 -20.34 4.74 4.24
N THR A 84 -19.16 5.21 4.55
CA THR A 84 -18.65 6.53 4.10
C THR A 84 -17.69 6.36 2.92
N GLU A 85 -16.95 5.27 2.89
CA GLU A 85 -15.90 5.05 1.89
C GLU A 85 -15.76 3.55 1.59
N VAL A 86 -15.51 3.24 0.33
CA VAL A 86 -15.21 1.88 -0.14
C VAL A 86 -13.79 1.85 -0.68
N ARG A 87 -13.01 0.85 -0.29
CA ARG A 87 -11.64 0.61 -0.75
C ARG A 87 -11.47 -0.80 -1.28
N LEU A 88 -10.58 -0.93 -2.24
CA LEU A 88 -10.08 -2.21 -2.71
C LEU A 88 -8.77 -2.54 -1.99
N ILE A 89 -8.62 -3.79 -1.57
CA ILE A 89 -7.33 -4.35 -1.19
C ILE A 89 -6.78 -5.04 -2.42
N VAL A 90 -5.67 -4.54 -2.91
CA VAL A 90 -5.05 -5.03 -4.14
C VAL A 90 -3.63 -5.51 -3.87
N CYS A 91 -3.13 -6.39 -4.71
CA CYS A 91 -1.72 -6.79 -4.68
C CYS A 91 -1.04 -6.56 -6.04
N THR A 92 0.23 -6.20 -5.97
CA THR A 92 1.09 -6.05 -7.15
C THR A 92 1.53 -7.41 -7.69
N GLN A 93 1.91 -7.45 -8.97
CA GLN A 93 2.43 -8.65 -9.64
C GLN A 93 3.89 -8.44 -10.11
N PRO A 94 4.88 -8.39 -9.21
CA PRO A 94 6.26 -8.11 -9.57
C PRO A 94 6.91 -9.23 -10.39
N ASP A 95 6.41 -10.46 -10.31
CA ASP A 95 6.93 -11.60 -11.08
C ASP A 95 6.82 -11.41 -12.59
N LEU A 96 5.81 -10.68 -13.05
CA LEU A 96 5.61 -10.37 -14.45
C LEU A 96 6.65 -9.38 -15.00
N VAL A 97 7.38 -8.69 -14.11
CA VAL A 97 8.38 -7.68 -14.50
C VAL A 97 9.79 -8.22 -14.22
N ARG A 98 10.50 -8.61 -15.29
CA ARG A 98 11.85 -9.22 -15.18
C ARG A 98 12.89 -8.29 -14.57
N SER A 99 12.79 -6.99 -14.83
CA SER A 99 13.76 -5.98 -14.38
C SER A 99 13.71 -5.68 -12.88
N ILE A 100 12.64 -6.08 -12.17
CA ILE A 100 12.51 -5.85 -10.74
C ILE A 100 13.10 -7.04 -9.97
N PRO A 101 14.09 -6.82 -9.09
CA PRO A 101 14.71 -7.91 -8.33
C PRO A 101 13.78 -8.50 -7.28
N THR A 102 12.90 -7.69 -6.69
CA THR A 102 11.92 -8.13 -5.69
C THR A 102 10.74 -8.81 -6.38
N LYS A 103 10.47 -10.07 -6.02
CA LYS A 103 9.36 -10.88 -6.58
C LYS A 103 8.20 -11.05 -5.60
N THR A 104 8.32 -10.54 -4.39
CA THR A 104 7.26 -10.59 -3.40
C THR A 104 6.20 -9.53 -3.70
N PRO A 105 4.91 -9.88 -3.85
CA PRO A 105 3.84 -8.92 -4.07
C PRO A 105 3.65 -8.01 -2.87
N GLU A 106 3.33 -6.75 -3.14
CA GLU A 106 2.95 -5.77 -2.12
C GLU A 106 1.43 -5.64 -2.08
N ILE A 107 0.88 -5.59 -0.88
CA ILE A 107 -0.55 -5.46 -0.64
C ILE A 107 -0.81 -4.02 -0.20
N MET A 108 -1.77 -3.37 -0.82
CA MET A 108 -2.15 -1.99 -0.53
C MET A 108 -3.65 -1.78 -0.63
N GLU A 109 -4.13 -0.71 -0.01
CA GLU A 109 -5.51 -0.25 -0.12
C GLU A 109 -5.61 0.91 -1.12
N ILE A 110 -6.60 0.83 -2.01
CA ILE A 110 -6.92 1.89 -2.97
C ILE A 110 -8.36 2.32 -2.74
N GLY A 111 -8.57 3.62 -2.50
CA GLY A 111 -9.90 4.20 -2.34
C GLY A 111 -10.61 4.38 -3.68
N LEU A 112 -11.91 4.08 -3.71
CA LEU A 112 -12.77 4.35 -4.85
C LEU A 112 -13.39 5.74 -4.72
N THR A 113 -13.28 6.54 -5.77
CA THR A 113 -13.84 7.89 -5.86
C THR A 113 -14.90 7.96 -6.96
N GLY A 114 -15.76 8.98 -6.89
CA GLY A 114 -16.87 9.15 -7.84
C GLY A 114 -18.09 8.29 -7.51
N GLY A 115 -19.25 8.68 -7.98
CA GLY A 115 -20.51 7.92 -7.81
C GLY A 115 -20.97 7.73 -6.37
N ASP A 116 -22.13 7.07 -6.24
CA ASP A 116 -22.71 6.70 -4.96
C ASP A 116 -22.01 5.48 -4.34
N ILE A 117 -22.22 5.24 -3.06
CA ILE A 117 -21.59 4.14 -2.31
C ILE A 117 -22.02 2.78 -2.88
N ASP A 118 -23.28 2.64 -3.24
CA ASP A 118 -23.79 1.39 -3.83
C ASP A 118 -23.17 1.10 -5.18
N ALA A 119 -23.03 2.12 -6.04
CA ALA A 119 -22.34 1.99 -7.32
C ALA A 119 -20.86 1.60 -7.16
N LYS A 120 -20.18 2.15 -6.14
CA LYS A 120 -18.80 1.77 -5.81
C LYS A 120 -18.71 0.32 -5.32
N LEU A 121 -19.66 -0.12 -4.49
CA LEU A 121 -19.73 -1.50 -4.03
C LEU A 121 -19.97 -2.47 -5.19
N ASP A 122 -20.92 -2.17 -6.07
CA ASP A 122 -21.23 -3.03 -7.23
C ASP A 122 -20.03 -3.13 -8.16
N TRP A 123 -19.37 -2.01 -8.45
CA TRP A 123 -18.14 -2.01 -9.26
C TRP A 123 -17.01 -2.80 -8.60
N ALA A 124 -16.82 -2.61 -7.29
CA ALA A 124 -15.80 -3.31 -6.52
C ALA A 124 -16.02 -4.81 -6.48
N MET A 125 -17.25 -5.25 -6.28
CA MET A 125 -17.62 -6.66 -6.25
C MET A 125 -17.48 -7.32 -7.62
N GLY A 126 -17.80 -6.61 -8.70
CA GLY A 126 -17.57 -7.10 -10.06
C GLY A 126 -16.09 -7.31 -10.41
N ARG A 127 -15.18 -6.67 -9.68
CA ARG A 127 -13.72 -6.80 -9.85
C ARG A 127 -13.06 -7.71 -8.81
N LEU A 128 -13.81 -8.20 -7.83
CA LEU A 128 -13.27 -9.06 -6.77
C LEU A 128 -12.72 -10.36 -7.37
N GLY A 129 -11.48 -10.70 -7.04
CA GLY A 129 -10.75 -11.84 -7.61
C GLY A 129 -10.22 -11.61 -9.03
N GLY A 130 -10.59 -10.50 -9.67
CA GLY A 130 -10.10 -10.10 -10.98
C GLY A 130 -8.87 -9.20 -10.92
N GLN A 131 -8.60 -8.57 -12.05
CA GLN A 131 -7.48 -7.65 -12.22
C GLN A 131 -7.97 -6.25 -12.56
N VAL A 132 -7.25 -5.25 -12.06
CA VAL A 132 -7.44 -3.85 -12.43
C VAL A 132 -6.20 -3.39 -13.18
N GLY A 133 -6.39 -3.01 -14.44
CA GLY A 133 -5.36 -2.48 -15.31
C GLY A 133 -5.30 -0.96 -15.29
N LEU A 134 -4.34 -0.42 -16.04
CA LEU A 134 -4.22 1.03 -16.21
C LEU A 134 -5.39 1.60 -17.02
N GLU A 135 -5.86 0.84 -18.00
CA GLU A 135 -6.95 1.23 -18.91
C GLU A 135 -8.33 1.29 -18.23
N ASP A 136 -8.47 0.61 -17.06
CA ASP A 136 -9.69 0.66 -16.24
C ASP A 136 -9.83 1.98 -15.47
N VAL A 137 -8.71 2.73 -15.30
CA VAL A 137 -8.65 3.91 -14.44
C VAL A 137 -8.32 5.18 -15.22
N TYR A 138 -7.49 5.10 -16.25
CA TYR A 138 -6.98 6.24 -17.01
C TYR A 138 -7.26 6.10 -18.49
N GLU A 139 -7.50 7.23 -19.12
CA GLU A 139 -7.64 7.34 -20.56
C GLU A 139 -6.32 7.70 -21.23
N ALA A 140 -6.16 7.28 -22.50
CA ALA A 140 -4.97 7.63 -23.27
C ALA A 140 -4.87 9.14 -23.50
N GLY A 141 -3.72 9.72 -23.15
CA GLY A 141 -3.48 11.17 -23.27
C GLY A 141 -3.82 11.97 -22.00
N GLN A 142 -4.32 11.33 -20.95
CA GLN A 142 -4.53 11.96 -19.66
C GLN A 142 -3.20 12.24 -18.96
N GLU A 143 -3.04 13.46 -18.45
CA GLU A 143 -1.91 13.84 -17.59
C GLU A 143 -2.15 13.36 -16.16
N ILE A 144 -1.13 12.75 -15.55
CA ILE A 144 -1.19 12.22 -14.19
C ILE A 144 0.02 12.67 -13.35
N ASP A 145 -0.21 12.95 -12.09
CA ASP A 145 0.85 13.20 -11.11
C ASP A 145 1.22 11.89 -10.39
N VAL A 146 2.52 11.58 -10.40
CA VAL A 146 3.04 10.38 -9.74
C VAL A 146 3.80 10.78 -8.48
N VAL A 147 3.32 10.34 -7.31
CA VAL A 147 3.98 10.55 -6.03
C VAL A 147 4.59 9.23 -5.55
N GLY A 148 5.87 9.26 -5.24
CA GLY A 148 6.58 8.06 -4.82
C GLY A 148 7.83 8.37 -4.00
N VAL A 149 8.34 7.34 -3.31
CA VAL A 149 9.58 7.42 -2.56
C VAL A 149 10.75 7.19 -3.51
N THR A 150 11.71 8.12 -3.51
CA THR A 150 12.92 8.01 -4.34
C THR A 150 13.83 6.90 -3.81
N LYS A 151 14.71 6.41 -4.70
CA LYS A 151 15.68 5.38 -4.37
C LYS A 151 16.54 5.78 -3.17
N GLY A 152 16.62 4.92 -2.17
CA GLY A 152 17.45 5.12 -0.99
C GLY A 152 18.94 5.23 -1.35
N LYS A 153 19.64 6.12 -0.68
CA LYS A 153 21.08 6.35 -0.85
C LYS A 153 21.91 5.96 0.37
N GLY A 154 21.25 5.40 1.40
CA GLY A 154 21.89 5.03 2.65
C GLY A 154 22.57 6.22 3.35
N TRP A 155 23.62 5.95 4.09
CA TRP A 155 24.45 6.98 4.72
C TRP A 155 25.38 7.61 3.67
N GLN A 156 24.98 8.74 3.14
CA GLN A 156 25.73 9.48 2.13
C GLN A 156 25.80 10.97 2.51
N GLY A 157 26.85 11.66 2.01
CA GLY A 157 26.96 13.10 2.18
C GLY A 157 25.80 13.86 1.53
N SER A 158 25.52 15.06 2.03
CA SER A 158 24.41 15.92 1.60
C SER A 158 24.36 16.20 0.09
N ILE A 159 25.51 16.30 -0.54
CA ILE A 159 25.61 16.54 -1.99
C ILE A 159 25.00 15.35 -2.77
N LYS A 160 25.35 14.11 -2.42
CA LYS A 160 24.85 12.92 -3.11
C LYS A 160 23.42 12.60 -2.72
N ARG A 161 23.09 12.76 -1.43
CA ARG A 161 21.78 12.40 -0.91
C ARG A 161 20.69 13.39 -1.31
N PHE A 162 20.98 14.70 -1.27
CA PHE A 162 20.00 15.76 -1.51
C PHE A 162 20.27 16.60 -2.76
N GLY A 163 21.32 16.29 -3.52
CA GLY A 163 21.65 17.00 -4.75
C GLY A 163 22.14 18.43 -4.54
N LEU A 164 22.76 18.72 -3.39
CA LEU A 164 23.30 20.04 -3.11
C LEU A 164 24.46 20.37 -4.07
N LYS A 165 24.51 21.61 -4.53
CA LYS A 165 25.59 22.11 -5.37
C LYS A 165 26.92 22.14 -4.60
N LEU A 166 27.97 21.64 -5.23
CA LEU A 166 29.32 21.76 -4.70
C LEU A 166 29.72 23.24 -4.60
N LEU A 167 30.33 23.62 -3.47
CA LEU A 167 30.87 24.93 -3.28
C LEU A 167 32.01 25.18 -4.29
N SER A 168 32.29 26.44 -4.62
CA SER A 168 33.37 26.83 -5.54
C SER A 168 34.70 26.21 -5.11
N HIS A 169 35.56 25.97 -6.07
CA HIS A 169 36.94 25.49 -5.86
C HIS A 169 37.77 26.40 -4.92
N LYS A 170 37.40 27.68 -4.81
CA LYS A 170 38.01 28.64 -3.90
C LYS A 170 37.70 28.40 -2.41
N ASN A 171 36.75 27.53 -2.09
CA ASN A 171 36.38 27.20 -0.69
C ASN A 171 37.32 26.15 -0.04
N SER A 172 38.53 26.02 -0.52
CA SER A 172 39.57 25.18 0.10
C SER A 172 39.02 23.76 0.47
N LYS A 173 39.31 23.29 1.69
CA LYS A 173 38.99 21.95 2.17
C LYS A 173 37.48 21.69 2.44
N ARG A 174 36.62 22.70 2.31
CA ARG A 174 35.19 22.62 2.67
C ARG A 174 34.25 22.50 1.47
N ARG A 175 34.76 22.13 0.31
CA ARG A 175 33.97 22.09 -0.93
C ARG A 175 32.72 21.23 -0.89
N ARG A 176 32.74 20.14 -0.11
CA ARG A 176 31.61 19.17 0.01
C ARG A 176 30.69 19.44 1.20
N GLN A 177 30.82 20.56 1.87
CA GLN A 177 29.96 20.94 2.97
C GLN A 177 28.68 21.60 2.45
N GLY A 178 27.56 21.38 3.13
CA GLY A 178 26.27 21.93 2.75
C GLY A 178 26.12 23.43 3.05
N GLY A 179 27.13 24.08 3.63
CA GLY A 179 27.04 25.47 4.08
C GLY A 179 26.16 25.62 5.31
N ASN A 180 25.56 26.79 5.48
CA ASN A 180 24.68 27.09 6.60
C ASN A 180 23.26 26.60 6.29
N MET A 181 22.63 25.87 7.22
CA MET A 181 21.30 25.29 7.01
C MET A 181 20.14 26.22 7.40
N GLY A 182 20.41 27.46 7.64
CA GLY A 182 19.47 28.47 8.08
C GLY A 182 19.81 29.01 9.45
N ASP A 183 18.92 29.82 10.01
CA ASP A 183 19.09 30.51 11.26
C ASP A 183 18.79 29.58 12.46
N PHE A 184 19.77 29.39 13.33
CA PHE A 184 19.64 28.49 14.48
C PHE A 184 18.79 29.09 15.63
N GLY A 185 18.45 30.36 15.58
CA GLY A 185 17.77 31.03 16.70
C GLY A 185 16.24 30.92 16.65
N THR A 186 15.64 31.05 15.48
CA THR A 186 14.19 31.18 15.31
C THR A 186 13.65 30.46 14.08
N GLY A 187 14.52 29.86 13.27
CA GLY A 187 14.16 29.24 12.01
C GLY A 187 13.89 27.76 12.12
N TYR A 188 12.76 27.32 11.58
CA TYR A 188 12.56 25.91 11.27
C TYR A 188 13.45 25.54 10.09
N VAL A 189 14.17 24.44 10.19
CA VAL A 189 14.83 23.83 9.02
C VAL A 189 13.76 23.37 8.05
N ARG A 190 13.50 24.15 7.00
CA ARG A 190 12.43 23.90 6.04
C ARG A 190 12.74 22.79 5.03
N LYS A 191 14.00 22.35 4.95
CA LYS A 191 14.43 21.19 4.17
C LYS A 191 15.20 20.26 5.07
N THR A 192 14.70 19.07 5.24
CA THR A 192 15.44 17.94 5.79
C THR A 192 16.63 17.66 4.87
N ILE A 193 17.81 17.91 5.35
CA ILE A 193 19.07 17.57 4.69
C ILE A 193 19.55 16.23 5.22
#